data_2ae244d2e2a4db551d74b48dd215ccc0
#
_entry.id   2ae244d2e2a4db551d74b48dd215ccc0
#
_cell.length_a   1.000
_cell.length_b   1.000
_cell.length_c   1.000
_cell.angle_alpha   90.00
_cell.angle_beta   90.00
_cell.angle_gamma   90.00
#
_symmetry.space_group_name_H-M   'P 1'
#
loop_
_entity.id
_entity.type
_entity.pdbx_description
1 polymer ?
#
loop_
_entity_poly.entity_id
_entity_poly.type
_entity_poly.pdbx_seq_one_letter_code
_entity_poly.pdbx_strand_id
1 'polypeptide(L)'
;MHSFLPFYLFFRSICTIFAPSMRYNAGYNREGDYDHYTVEEPKPLLEWLLANVQQSRSKIKATLQGRGIKVNGKTVSQFDFPLERGMKIAVSKTKRNQQGFKSRYVKIVYEDKWIIVVEKAVGILSMAAGHSSLNVKAVLDDYFKKSRQKCTAHVVHRLDRDTSGLMVYAKDMETEQILEHNWHDIVYDRRYVAVCSGEMENDEGTVANWLKDNKAYVTYSSPVDNGGKYAVTHYHVMARTTEHTLVEFKLETGRKNQIRVHSADMGHPVCGDPKYGNGDDPLHRLCLHAWLLCFHHPVTGEPMEFETPVPTEFRKLFK
;
A
#
# COMPACT_ATOMS: atom_id res chain seq x y z
N MET A 1 5.66 -46.58 34.28
CA MET A 1 4.49 -45.82 34.72
C MET A 1 4.94 -44.39 35.09
N HIS A 2 4.92 -43.47 34.20
CA HIS A 2 4.84 -42.02 34.45
C HIS A 2 4.32 -41.39 33.18
N SER A 3 3.10 -40.91 33.27
CA SER A 3 2.34 -40.22 32.24
C SER A 3 2.89 -38.83 32.00
N PHE A 4 3.30 -38.54 30.78
CA PHE A 4 3.47 -37.16 30.29
C PHE A 4 2.17 -36.72 29.61
N LEU A 5 1.42 -35.86 30.25
CA LEU A 5 0.34 -35.07 29.62
C LEU A 5 0.96 -33.91 28.84
N PRO A 6 0.49 -33.61 27.63
CA PRO A 6 0.98 -32.48 26.87
C PRO A 6 0.29 -31.19 27.31
N PHE A 7 1.11 -30.18 27.62
CA PHE A 7 0.75 -28.77 27.78
C PHE A 7 0.39 -28.15 26.42
N TYR A 8 -0.84 -28.42 25.92
CA TYR A 8 -1.36 -27.80 24.71
C TYR A 8 -2.85 -27.51 24.85
N LEU A 9 -3.22 -26.61 25.76
CA LEU A 9 -4.61 -26.11 25.85
C LEU A 9 -4.67 -24.91 26.79
N PHE A 10 -4.10 -23.75 26.37
CA PHE A 10 -4.46 -22.47 27.02
C PHE A 10 -4.06 -21.28 26.15
N PHE A 11 -4.47 -21.22 24.89
CA PHE A 11 -4.47 -19.99 24.11
C PHE A 11 -5.52 -20.05 22.99
N ARG A 12 -6.78 -20.32 23.36
CA ARG A 12 -7.92 -20.14 22.48
C ARG A 12 -9.09 -19.63 23.32
N SER A 13 -9.10 -18.37 23.61
CA SER A 13 -10.31 -17.60 23.93
C SER A 13 -9.90 -16.21 24.44
N ILE A 14 -9.58 -15.32 23.57
CA ILE A 14 -9.75 -13.85 23.70
C ILE A 14 -9.32 -13.30 22.33
N CYS A 15 -10.21 -13.26 21.38
CA CYS A 15 -10.23 -12.28 20.30
C CYS A 15 -11.48 -12.50 19.43
N THR A 16 -12.63 -12.24 20.03
CA THR A 16 -13.84 -11.96 19.25
C THR A 16 -14.50 -10.74 19.87
N ILE A 17 -13.81 -9.62 19.75
CA ILE A 17 -14.46 -8.32 19.81
C ILE A 17 -14.20 -7.72 18.44
N PHE A 18 -15.22 -7.75 17.59
CA PHE A 18 -15.29 -6.98 16.37
C PHE A 18 -15.14 -5.50 16.74
N ALA A 19 -13.90 -4.99 16.68
CA ALA A 19 -13.66 -3.58 16.50
C ALA A 19 -13.92 -3.26 15.01
N PRO A 20 -14.80 -2.31 14.67
CA PRO A 20 -14.96 -1.91 13.28
C PRO A 20 -13.61 -1.44 12.77
N SER A 21 -13.15 -2.00 11.64
CA SER A 21 -11.94 -1.60 10.93
C SER A 21 -12.01 -0.10 10.68
N MET A 22 -11.28 0.69 11.45
CA MET A 22 -11.10 2.11 11.16
C MET A 22 -10.22 2.19 9.92
N ARG A 23 -10.81 2.51 8.78
CA ARG A 23 -10.06 2.91 7.59
C ARG A 23 -9.26 4.16 7.94
N TYR A 24 -7.96 4.00 8.10
CA TYR A 24 -7.09 5.09 8.50
C TYR A 24 -6.79 5.99 7.30
N ASN A 25 -7.45 7.12 7.27
CA ASN A 25 -7.04 8.23 6.42
C ASN A 25 -5.91 8.97 7.13
N ALA A 26 -4.70 8.70 6.68
CA ALA A 26 -3.42 9.20 7.10
C ALA A 26 -3.40 10.60 7.70
N GLY A 27 -3.02 10.73 8.96
CA GLY A 27 -2.70 11.99 9.60
C GLY A 27 -2.60 11.86 11.10
N TYR A 28 -1.51 11.27 11.62
CA TYR A 28 -1.17 11.42 13.02
C TYR A 28 -0.56 12.81 13.22
N ASN A 29 -1.38 13.77 13.64
CA ASN A 29 -0.93 15.04 14.15
C ASN A 29 -1.36 15.10 15.62
N ARG A 30 -0.45 15.53 16.51
CA ARG A 30 -0.75 15.80 17.91
C ARG A 30 -1.91 16.80 17.98
N GLU A 31 -2.72 16.81 19.04
CA GLU A 31 -3.81 17.77 19.25
C GLU A 31 -3.40 19.23 19.00
N GLY A 32 -2.14 19.59 19.29
CA GLY A 32 -1.54 20.90 19.02
C GLY A 32 -1.31 21.27 17.55
N ASP A 33 -1.40 20.30 16.61
CA ASP A 33 -1.15 20.52 15.19
C ASP A 33 -2.42 20.89 14.40
N TYR A 34 -3.57 21.00 15.07
CA TYR A 34 -4.86 21.39 14.48
C TYR A 34 -5.43 22.63 15.12
N ASP A 35 -6.12 23.45 14.30
CA ASP A 35 -7.10 24.41 14.78
C ASP A 35 -8.45 23.70 14.86
N HIS A 36 -9.10 23.80 16.02
CA HIS A 36 -10.38 23.12 16.29
C HIS A 36 -11.52 24.12 16.24
N TYR A 37 -12.61 23.72 15.57
CA TYR A 37 -13.82 24.50 15.39
C TYR A 37 -15.04 23.64 15.67
N THR A 38 -16.16 24.29 16.00
CA THR A 38 -17.47 23.65 16.11
C THR A 38 -18.42 24.28 15.10
N VAL A 39 -19.18 23.44 14.39
CA VAL A 39 -20.15 23.91 13.40
C VAL A 39 -21.37 24.50 14.11
N GLU A 40 -21.66 25.75 13.89
CA GLU A 40 -22.84 26.45 14.44
C GLU A 40 -24.02 26.41 13.46
N GLU A 41 -23.72 26.53 12.15
CA GLU A 41 -24.73 26.50 11.10
C GLU A 41 -24.41 25.40 10.06
N PRO A 42 -25.42 24.61 9.65
CA PRO A 42 -25.25 23.60 8.60
C PRO A 42 -24.88 24.24 7.28
N LYS A 43 -23.76 23.81 6.69
CA LYS A 43 -23.26 24.25 5.37
C LYS A 43 -22.40 23.18 4.74
N PRO A 44 -22.22 23.14 3.40
CA PRO A 44 -21.20 22.30 2.77
C PRO A 44 -19.78 22.62 3.30
N LEU A 45 -18.95 21.60 3.48
CA LEU A 45 -17.65 21.73 4.15
C LEU A 45 -16.77 22.84 3.56
N LEU A 46 -16.67 22.96 2.23
CA LEU A 46 -15.83 23.99 1.61
C LEU A 46 -16.36 25.40 1.92
N GLU A 47 -17.66 25.62 1.83
CA GLU A 47 -18.29 26.93 2.12
C GLU A 47 -18.07 27.29 3.58
N TRP A 48 -18.27 26.33 4.47
CA TRP A 48 -18.06 26.54 5.89
C TRP A 48 -16.59 26.89 6.20
N LEU A 49 -15.62 26.17 5.61
CA LEU A 49 -14.19 26.45 5.79
C LEU A 49 -13.80 27.84 5.27
N LEU A 50 -14.35 28.24 4.13
CA LEU A 50 -14.09 29.59 3.56
C LEU A 50 -14.62 30.72 4.42
N ALA A 51 -15.73 30.49 5.16
CA ALA A 51 -16.34 31.47 6.03
C ALA A 51 -15.67 31.56 7.42
N ASN A 52 -15.16 30.44 7.96
CA ASN A 52 -14.77 30.34 9.37
C ASN A 52 -13.25 30.18 9.58
N VAL A 53 -12.48 29.81 8.54
CA VAL A 53 -11.03 29.61 8.65
C VAL A 53 -10.29 30.75 7.99
N GLN A 54 -9.47 31.49 8.77
CA GLN A 54 -8.69 32.63 8.28
C GLN A 54 -7.51 32.19 7.39
N GLN A 55 -7.83 31.62 6.24
CA GLN A 55 -6.85 31.19 5.22
C GLN A 55 -7.37 31.51 3.82
N SER A 56 -6.45 31.68 2.86
CA SER A 56 -6.81 31.91 1.46
C SER A 56 -7.58 30.69 0.88
N ARG A 57 -8.46 30.95 -0.08
CA ARG A 57 -9.24 29.89 -0.78
C ARG A 57 -8.34 28.79 -1.38
N SER A 58 -7.20 29.18 -1.95
CA SER A 58 -6.22 28.23 -2.49
C SER A 58 -5.60 27.35 -1.41
N LYS A 59 -5.31 27.91 -0.23
CA LYS A 59 -4.75 27.17 0.90
C LYS A 59 -5.78 26.20 1.51
N ILE A 60 -7.04 26.61 1.66
CA ILE A 60 -8.13 25.75 2.13
C ILE A 60 -8.35 24.57 1.18
N LYS A 61 -8.41 24.81 -0.14
CA LYS A 61 -8.52 23.75 -1.13
C LYS A 61 -7.32 22.77 -1.08
N ALA A 62 -6.10 23.30 -0.95
CA ALA A 62 -4.90 22.48 -0.81
C ALA A 62 -4.92 21.65 0.48
N THR A 63 -5.42 22.20 1.60
CA THR A 63 -5.58 21.47 2.87
C THR A 63 -6.62 20.35 2.75
N LEU A 64 -7.75 20.59 2.08
CA LEU A 64 -8.76 19.56 1.79
C LEU A 64 -8.20 18.45 0.90
N GLN A 65 -7.57 18.79 -0.22
CA GLN A 65 -6.94 17.84 -1.12
C GLN A 65 -5.80 17.05 -0.45
N GLY A 66 -5.06 17.74 0.44
CA GLY A 66 -4.00 17.14 1.27
C GLY A 66 -4.52 16.36 2.47
N ARG A 67 -5.84 16.11 2.57
CA ARG A 67 -6.47 15.39 3.69
C ARG A 67 -6.17 15.98 5.07
N GLY A 68 -5.96 17.29 5.15
CA GLY A 68 -5.69 18.03 6.38
C GLY A 68 -6.93 18.47 7.15
N ILE A 69 -8.12 18.02 6.78
CA ILE A 69 -9.39 18.34 7.45
C ILE A 69 -9.98 17.08 8.06
N LYS A 70 -10.36 17.16 9.34
CA LYS A 70 -11.13 16.11 10.03
C LYS A 70 -12.49 16.65 10.46
N VAL A 71 -13.54 15.85 10.30
CA VAL A 71 -14.89 16.12 10.80
C VAL A 71 -15.24 14.99 11.78
N ASN A 72 -15.53 15.33 13.04
CA ASN A 72 -15.75 14.37 14.12
C ASN A 72 -14.64 13.29 14.20
N GLY A 73 -13.37 13.74 14.07
CA GLY A 73 -12.20 12.87 14.11
C GLY A 73 -11.90 12.11 12.81
N LYS A 74 -12.82 12.06 11.84
CA LYS A 74 -12.65 11.38 10.55
C LYS A 74 -12.13 12.36 9.49
N THR A 75 -11.13 11.96 8.73
CA THR A 75 -10.62 12.78 7.62
C THR A 75 -11.64 12.87 6.50
N VAL A 76 -11.92 14.09 6.05
CA VAL A 76 -12.84 14.41 4.95
C VAL A 76 -12.11 15.26 3.92
N SER A 77 -12.21 14.86 2.64
CA SER A 77 -11.66 15.61 1.50
C SER A 77 -12.71 16.03 0.48
N GLN A 78 -13.96 15.60 0.68
CA GLN A 78 -15.11 15.92 -0.17
C GLN A 78 -15.52 17.38 0.08
N PHE A 79 -15.58 18.19 -0.97
CA PHE A 79 -15.84 19.64 -0.86
C PHE A 79 -17.26 19.98 -0.41
N ASP A 80 -18.21 19.17 -0.85
CA ASP A 80 -19.66 19.31 -0.59
C ASP A 80 -20.15 18.43 0.58
N PHE A 81 -19.22 17.90 1.40
CA PHE A 81 -19.58 17.11 2.58
C PHE A 81 -20.54 17.92 3.47
N PRO A 82 -21.74 17.41 3.77
CA PRO A 82 -22.71 18.14 4.55
C PRO A 82 -22.28 18.21 6.01
N LEU A 83 -22.17 19.43 6.53
CA LEU A 83 -21.91 19.66 7.94
C LEU A 83 -23.23 19.94 8.67
N GLU A 84 -23.36 19.37 9.85
CA GLU A 84 -24.48 19.56 10.77
C GLU A 84 -24.03 20.32 12.02
N ARG A 85 -24.97 21.01 12.67
CA ARG A 85 -24.70 21.74 13.89
C ARG A 85 -24.13 20.83 14.99
N GLY A 86 -23.08 21.28 15.64
CA GLY A 86 -22.37 20.55 16.69
C GLY A 86 -21.24 19.65 16.20
N MET A 87 -21.09 19.43 14.89
CA MET A 87 -19.93 18.69 14.36
C MET A 87 -18.62 19.42 14.67
N LYS A 88 -17.59 18.64 15.02
CA LYS A 88 -16.25 19.17 15.32
C LYS A 88 -15.36 19.07 14.10
N ILE A 89 -14.75 20.19 13.72
CA ILE A 89 -13.83 20.27 12.60
C ILE A 89 -12.42 20.53 13.16
N ALA A 90 -11.45 19.76 12.69
CA ALA A 90 -10.04 19.98 12.94
C ALA A 90 -9.33 20.30 11.63
N VAL A 91 -8.69 21.47 11.55
CA VAL A 91 -7.96 21.98 10.38
C VAL A 91 -6.47 21.93 10.68
N SER A 92 -5.70 21.19 9.91
CA SER A 92 -4.26 21.05 10.11
C SER A 92 -3.52 22.38 9.97
N LYS A 93 -2.72 22.74 10.98
CA LYS A 93 -1.80 23.89 10.99
C LYS A 93 -0.57 23.63 10.16
N THR A 94 -0.20 22.39 10.02
CA THR A 94 1.03 22.00 9.35
C THR A 94 0.94 22.30 7.86
N LYS A 95 1.82 23.16 7.38
CA LYS A 95 2.18 23.15 5.96
C LYS A 95 2.80 21.79 5.70
N ARG A 96 2.02 20.82 5.19
CA ARG A 96 2.63 19.64 4.58
C ARG A 96 3.53 20.15 3.48
N ASN A 97 4.83 20.03 3.68
CA ASN A 97 5.89 20.45 2.73
C ASN A 97 5.86 19.65 1.41
N GLN A 98 4.74 18.99 1.08
CA GLN A 98 4.53 18.31 -0.20
C GLN A 98 4.35 19.28 -1.37
N GLN A 99 4.20 20.60 -1.14
CA GLN A 99 4.01 21.59 -2.21
C GLN A 99 5.21 21.74 -3.17
N GLY A 100 6.34 21.09 -2.92
CA GLY A 100 7.53 21.12 -3.77
C GLY A 100 7.98 19.77 -4.33
N PHE A 101 7.46 18.63 -3.79
CA PHE A 101 7.89 17.34 -4.29
C PHE A 101 7.14 16.97 -5.58
N LYS A 102 7.88 16.96 -6.68
CA LYS A 102 7.39 16.49 -7.98
C LYS A 102 8.32 15.41 -8.47
N SER A 103 7.80 14.22 -8.61
CA SER A 103 8.49 13.09 -9.21
C SER A 103 7.52 12.34 -10.12
N ARG A 104 7.99 11.95 -11.30
CA ARG A 104 7.23 11.08 -12.20
C ARG A 104 7.22 9.61 -11.73
N TYR A 105 8.09 9.28 -10.78
CA TYR A 105 8.30 7.90 -10.32
C TYR A 105 7.70 7.61 -8.95
N VAL A 106 7.50 8.64 -8.12
CA VAL A 106 7.12 8.47 -6.72
C VAL A 106 6.08 9.51 -6.36
N LYS A 107 4.97 9.08 -5.79
CA LYS A 107 3.96 9.93 -5.16
C LYS A 107 3.94 9.62 -3.67
N ILE A 108 4.13 10.60 -2.82
CA ILE A 108 4.04 10.45 -1.37
C ILE A 108 2.56 10.33 -0.99
N VAL A 109 2.20 9.23 -0.32
CA VAL A 109 0.85 8.94 0.16
C VAL A 109 0.70 9.36 1.62
N TYR A 110 1.73 9.07 2.43
CA TYR A 110 1.77 9.40 3.86
C TYR A 110 3.21 9.64 4.30
N GLU A 111 3.39 10.49 5.29
CA GLU A 111 4.68 10.71 5.93
C GLU A 111 4.49 11.18 7.36
N ASP A 112 5.27 10.62 8.28
CA ASP A 112 5.41 11.10 9.64
C ASP A 112 6.90 11.19 10.06
N LYS A 113 7.16 11.08 11.36
CA LYS A 113 8.53 11.11 11.90
C LYS A 113 9.32 9.84 11.56
N TRP A 114 8.66 8.68 11.50
CA TRP A 114 9.27 7.34 11.48
C TRP A 114 9.17 6.63 10.14
N ILE A 115 8.08 6.85 9.41
CA ILE A 115 7.81 6.16 8.14
C ILE A 115 7.40 7.13 7.02
N ILE A 116 7.58 6.68 5.79
CA ILE A 116 7.00 7.31 4.60
C ILE A 116 6.39 6.22 3.71
N VAL A 117 5.11 6.40 3.36
CA VAL A 117 4.39 5.53 2.42
C VAL A 117 4.29 6.22 1.09
N VAL A 118 4.63 5.51 0.04
CA VAL A 118 4.67 6.03 -1.32
C VAL A 118 3.95 5.11 -2.31
N GLU A 119 3.46 5.69 -3.38
CA GLU A 119 3.05 4.98 -4.58
C GLU A 119 4.18 5.05 -5.60
N LYS A 120 4.75 3.89 -5.94
CA LYS A 120 5.84 3.71 -6.89
C LYS A 120 5.28 3.56 -8.30
N ALA A 121 5.81 4.27 -9.28
CA ALA A 121 5.50 4.04 -10.69
C ALA A 121 6.20 2.77 -11.22
N VAL A 122 5.84 2.35 -12.44
CA VAL A 122 6.57 1.33 -13.21
C VAL A 122 7.96 1.83 -13.62
N GLY A 123 8.86 0.91 -13.92
CA GLY A 123 10.17 1.21 -14.52
C GLY A 123 11.23 1.73 -13.57
N ILE A 124 10.92 1.87 -12.25
CA ILE A 124 11.89 2.29 -11.24
C ILE A 124 12.12 1.21 -10.18
N LEU A 125 13.36 1.00 -9.79
CA LEU A 125 13.74 0.08 -8.71
C LEU A 125 13.35 0.64 -7.34
N SER A 126 13.01 -0.23 -6.40
CA SER A 126 12.75 0.15 -4.99
C SER A 126 14.00 0.66 -4.29
N MET A 127 15.15 0.03 -4.57
CA MET A 127 16.47 0.38 -4.07
C MET A 127 17.54 0.18 -5.14
N ALA A 128 18.75 0.66 -4.91
CA ALA A 128 19.85 0.47 -5.84
C ALA A 128 20.13 -1.02 -6.09
N ALA A 129 20.37 -1.35 -7.35
CA ALA A 129 20.84 -2.66 -7.78
C ALA A 129 21.96 -2.45 -8.83
N GLY A 130 23.15 -2.90 -8.53
CA GLY A 130 24.31 -2.70 -9.38
C GLY A 130 24.63 -1.20 -9.60
N HIS A 131 24.83 -0.79 -10.85
CA HIS A 131 25.20 0.58 -11.21
C HIS A 131 24.02 1.53 -11.41
N SER A 132 22.76 1.11 -11.17
CA SER A 132 21.58 1.98 -11.33
C SER A 132 21.51 3.01 -10.20
N SER A 133 21.69 4.29 -10.55
CA SER A 133 21.56 5.41 -9.61
C SER A 133 20.11 5.81 -9.34
N LEU A 134 19.18 5.56 -10.29
CA LEU A 134 17.78 5.96 -10.17
C LEU A 134 16.95 4.84 -9.51
N ASN A 135 16.51 5.09 -8.28
CA ASN A 135 15.64 4.20 -7.52
C ASN A 135 14.80 5.02 -6.52
N VAL A 136 13.73 4.43 -5.99
CA VAL A 136 12.81 5.13 -5.07
C VAL A 136 13.54 5.64 -3.84
N LYS A 137 14.44 4.84 -3.24
CA LYS A 137 15.23 5.27 -2.08
C LYS A 137 16.01 6.56 -2.37
N ALA A 138 16.71 6.63 -3.50
CA ALA A 138 17.46 7.82 -3.90
C ALA A 138 16.56 9.03 -4.13
N VAL A 139 15.37 8.84 -4.70
CA VAL A 139 14.37 9.90 -4.88
C VAL A 139 13.87 10.43 -3.52
N LEU A 140 13.66 9.54 -2.54
CA LEU A 140 13.26 9.92 -1.20
C LEU A 140 14.38 10.61 -0.41
N ASP A 141 15.62 10.15 -0.53
CA ASP A 141 16.78 10.78 0.11
C ASP A 141 16.99 12.22 -0.42
N ASP A 142 16.82 12.44 -1.74
CA ASP A 142 16.84 13.79 -2.33
C ASP A 142 15.67 14.65 -1.82
N TYR A 143 14.49 14.06 -1.69
CA TYR A 143 13.32 14.73 -1.08
C TYR A 143 13.60 15.14 0.37
N PHE A 144 14.11 14.26 1.21
CA PHE A 144 14.45 14.59 2.61
C PHE A 144 15.51 15.69 2.69
N LYS A 145 16.54 15.64 1.85
CA LYS A 145 17.56 16.69 1.77
C LYS A 145 16.96 18.04 1.39
N LYS A 146 16.13 18.09 0.34
CA LYS A 146 15.47 19.31 -0.13
C LYS A 146 14.47 19.88 0.89
N SER A 147 13.78 19.02 1.62
CA SER A 147 12.87 19.43 2.70
C SER A 147 13.55 19.67 4.04
N ARG A 148 14.90 19.63 4.08
CA ARG A 148 15.75 19.83 5.26
C ARG A 148 15.46 18.85 6.41
N GLN A 149 15.03 17.65 6.11
CA GLN A 149 14.85 16.58 7.07
C GLN A 149 16.21 15.90 7.32
N LYS A 150 16.50 15.59 8.59
CA LYS A 150 17.73 14.89 8.99
C LYS A 150 17.48 13.38 9.09
N CYS A 151 17.06 12.77 7.98
CA CYS A 151 16.78 11.34 7.88
C CYS A 151 17.16 10.82 6.49
N THR A 152 17.17 9.50 6.33
CA THR A 152 17.35 8.79 5.06
C THR A 152 16.25 7.75 4.90
N ALA A 153 15.95 7.33 3.67
CA ALA A 153 15.02 6.26 3.43
C ALA A 153 15.66 4.90 3.68
N HIS A 154 15.02 4.06 4.46
CA HIS A 154 15.43 2.69 4.77
C HIS A 154 14.42 1.72 4.16
N VAL A 155 14.91 0.70 3.44
CA VAL A 155 14.08 -0.21 2.64
C VAL A 155 13.71 -1.42 3.47
N VAL A 156 12.45 -1.54 3.84
CA VAL A 156 11.93 -2.66 4.66
C VAL A 156 11.26 -3.77 3.83
N HIS A 157 10.83 -3.44 2.61
CA HIS A 157 10.33 -4.38 1.61
C HIS A 157 10.53 -3.85 0.21
N ARG A 158 10.23 -4.66 -0.80
CA ARG A 158 10.45 -4.27 -2.19
C ARG A 158 9.31 -4.68 -3.11
N LEU A 159 9.12 -3.87 -4.16
CA LEU A 159 8.41 -4.24 -5.38
C LEU A 159 9.44 -4.42 -6.50
N ASP A 160 9.12 -5.23 -7.48
CA ASP A 160 9.92 -5.36 -8.70
C ASP A 160 9.95 -4.03 -9.47
N ARG A 161 10.94 -3.86 -10.35
CA ARG A 161 11.12 -2.64 -11.14
C ARG A 161 9.82 -2.23 -11.84
N ASP A 162 9.15 -3.19 -12.48
CA ASP A 162 8.00 -2.95 -13.34
C ASP A 162 6.63 -3.14 -12.64
N THR A 163 6.64 -3.55 -11.36
CA THR A 163 5.45 -3.52 -10.49
C THR A 163 5.24 -2.12 -9.95
N SER A 164 4.05 -1.56 -10.10
CA SER A 164 3.66 -0.27 -9.50
C SER A 164 2.92 -0.46 -8.17
N GLY A 165 2.72 0.63 -7.41
CA GLY A 165 1.86 0.63 -6.23
C GLY A 165 2.54 0.99 -4.92
N LEU A 166 1.87 0.64 -3.83
CA LEU A 166 2.19 1.07 -2.47
C LEU A 166 3.44 0.41 -1.91
N MET A 167 4.27 1.24 -1.29
CA MET A 167 5.44 0.84 -0.52
C MET A 167 5.57 1.70 0.73
N VAL A 168 6.10 1.11 1.82
CA VAL A 168 6.52 1.82 3.03
C VAL A 168 8.05 1.79 3.15
N TYR A 169 8.62 2.90 3.60
CA TYR A 169 10.04 3.03 3.97
C TYR A 169 10.12 3.53 5.41
N ALA A 170 11.10 3.06 6.16
CA ALA A 170 11.44 3.67 7.43
C ALA A 170 12.30 4.93 7.20
N LYS A 171 12.30 5.86 8.15
CA LYS A 171 13.08 7.11 8.10
C LYS A 171 14.30 7.09 9.04
N ASP A 172 14.43 6.04 9.83
CA ASP A 172 15.58 5.79 10.72
C ASP A 172 15.82 4.29 10.86
N MET A 173 17.01 3.94 11.36
CA MET A 173 17.47 2.56 11.48
C MET A 173 16.68 1.76 12.52
N GLU A 174 16.23 2.37 13.59
CA GLU A 174 15.46 1.70 14.65
C GLU A 174 14.10 1.25 14.11
N THR A 175 13.42 2.15 13.40
CA THR A 175 12.16 1.85 12.73
C THR A 175 12.31 0.79 11.62
N GLU A 176 13.43 0.82 10.86
CA GLU A 176 13.78 -0.21 9.88
C GLU A 176 13.87 -1.59 10.54
N GLN A 177 14.65 -1.70 11.62
CA GLN A 177 14.84 -2.95 12.37
C GLN A 177 13.51 -3.49 12.92
N ILE A 178 12.66 -2.64 13.49
CA ILE A 178 11.33 -3.05 13.97
C ILE A 178 10.50 -3.65 12.83
N LEU A 179 10.45 -2.97 11.68
CA LEU A 179 9.68 -3.43 10.52
C LEU A 179 10.26 -4.71 9.90
N GLU A 180 11.58 -4.83 9.77
CA GLU A 180 12.21 -6.02 9.17
C GLU A 180 12.05 -7.26 10.04
N HIS A 181 12.28 -7.14 11.36
CA HIS A 181 12.21 -8.29 12.27
C HIS A 181 10.76 -8.77 12.49
N ASN A 182 9.79 -7.85 12.48
CA ASN A 182 8.40 -8.15 12.80
C ASN A 182 7.47 -7.99 11.59
N TRP A 183 7.99 -8.08 10.36
CA TRP A 183 7.21 -7.83 9.14
C TRP A 183 5.92 -8.63 9.07
N HIS A 184 5.96 -9.92 9.41
CA HIS A 184 4.80 -10.81 9.35
C HIS A 184 3.73 -10.50 10.41
N ASP A 185 4.14 -9.97 11.56
CA ASP A 185 3.23 -9.62 12.65
C ASP A 185 2.65 -8.21 12.46
N ILE A 186 3.46 -7.31 11.91
CA ILE A 186 3.10 -5.91 11.68
C ILE A 186 2.22 -5.76 10.45
N VAL A 187 2.56 -6.41 9.34
CA VAL A 187 1.85 -6.28 8.05
C VAL A 187 0.80 -7.37 7.91
N TYR A 188 -0.47 -7.03 8.13
CA TYR A 188 -1.58 -7.99 8.20
C TYR A 188 -2.38 -8.14 6.91
N ASP A 189 -2.29 -7.20 5.95
CA ASP A 189 -2.90 -7.35 4.62
C ASP A 189 -2.09 -6.64 3.53
N ARG A 190 -1.83 -7.35 2.45
CA ARG A 190 -1.16 -6.86 1.25
C ARG A 190 -1.85 -7.43 0.03
N ARG A 191 -2.43 -6.54 -0.78
CA ARG A 191 -3.14 -6.96 -1.98
C ARG A 191 -2.59 -6.28 -3.22
N TYR A 192 -2.63 -7.06 -4.28
CA TYR A 192 -2.21 -6.65 -5.61
C TYR A 192 -3.39 -6.83 -6.55
N VAL A 193 -3.47 -5.99 -7.56
CA VAL A 193 -4.35 -6.21 -8.70
C VAL A 193 -3.51 -6.43 -9.94
N ALA A 194 -3.89 -7.41 -10.75
CA ALA A 194 -3.24 -7.70 -12.01
C ALA A 194 -4.25 -7.94 -13.12
N VAL A 195 -3.83 -7.70 -14.36
CA VAL A 195 -4.50 -8.23 -15.55
C VAL A 195 -3.73 -9.48 -15.94
N CYS A 196 -4.43 -10.61 -15.96
CA CYS A 196 -3.91 -11.91 -16.38
C CYS A 196 -4.44 -12.27 -17.77
N SER A 197 -3.64 -12.96 -18.56
CA SER A 197 -3.98 -13.41 -19.91
C SER A 197 -5.01 -14.55 -19.87
N GLY A 198 -6.02 -14.48 -20.74
CA GLY A 198 -7.07 -15.46 -20.86
C GLY A 198 -8.18 -15.35 -19.80
N GLU A 199 -9.21 -16.14 -19.97
CA GLU A 199 -10.35 -16.23 -19.08
C GLU A 199 -10.10 -17.29 -17.99
N MET A 200 -9.98 -16.89 -16.72
CA MET A 200 -9.86 -17.81 -15.60
C MET A 200 -11.23 -18.44 -15.29
N GLU A 201 -11.30 -19.75 -15.18
CA GLU A 201 -12.56 -20.47 -14.91
C GLU A 201 -13.07 -20.26 -13.48
N ASN A 202 -12.17 -20.33 -12.49
CA ASN A 202 -12.53 -20.25 -11.08
C ASN A 202 -12.53 -18.79 -10.60
N ASP A 203 -13.54 -18.43 -9.78
CA ASP A 203 -13.69 -17.09 -9.20
C ASP A 203 -12.64 -16.76 -8.14
N GLU A 204 -12.18 -17.77 -7.41
CA GLU A 204 -11.20 -17.65 -6.35
C GLU A 204 -10.40 -18.93 -6.16
N GLY A 205 -9.27 -18.82 -5.49
CA GLY A 205 -8.46 -19.98 -5.17
C GLY A 205 -7.18 -19.64 -4.44
N THR A 206 -6.37 -20.65 -4.22
CA THR A 206 -5.09 -20.54 -3.54
C THR A 206 -4.04 -21.33 -4.30
N VAL A 207 -2.90 -20.69 -4.57
CA VAL A 207 -1.69 -21.34 -5.10
C VAL A 207 -0.65 -21.39 -4.00
N ALA A 208 -0.18 -22.61 -3.73
CA ALA A 208 0.80 -22.86 -2.68
C ALA A 208 1.86 -23.86 -3.18
N ASN A 209 3.11 -23.41 -3.24
CA ASN A 209 4.22 -24.21 -3.75
C ASN A 209 5.58 -23.66 -3.25
N TRP A 210 6.66 -24.31 -3.66
CA TRP A 210 8.02 -23.93 -3.31
C TRP A 210 8.66 -23.12 -4.46
N LEU A 211 9.14 -21.92 -4.15
CA LEU A 211 9.79 -21.04 -5.12
C LEU A 211 11.31 -21.02 -4.94
N LYS A 212 12.05 -21.22 -6.03
CA LYS A 212 13.50 -21.25 -6.05
C LYS A 212 14.03 -20.53 -7.29
N ASP A 213 15.16 -19.83 -7.14
CA ASP A 213 15.88 -19.28 -8.28
C ASP A 213 16.77 -20.34 -8.94
N ASN A 214 16.75 -20.42 -10.26
CA ASN A 214 17.73 -21.20 -11.02
C ASN A 214 19.07 -20.41 -11.16
N LYS A 215 20.07 -21.03 -11.81
CA LYS A 215 21.37 -20.40 -12.04
C LYS A 215 21.34 -19.10 -12.85
N ALA A 216 20.25 -18.89 -13.62
CA ALA A 216 20.03 -17.67 -14.40
C ALA A 216 19.17 -16.63 -13.62
N TYR A 217 19.01 -16.81 -12.30
CA TYR A 217 18.17 -15.95 -11.44
C TYR A 217 16.70 -15.85 -11.88
N VAL A 218 16.22 -16.88 -12.58
CA VAL A 218 14.80 -17.06 -12.88
C VAL A 218 14.17 -17.87 -11.76
N THR A 219 13.12 -17.32 -11.11
CA THR A 219 12.34 -18.01 -10.09
C THR A 219 11.42 -19.02 -10.78
N TYR A 220 11.37 -20.23 -10.29
CA TYR A 220 10.45 -21.28 -10.73
C TYR A 220 9.79 -21.94 -9.52
N SER A 221 8.64 -22.58 -9.74
CA SER A 221 7.86 -23.25 -8.74
C SER A 221 8.09 -24.77 -8.73
N SER A 222 7.75 -25.39 -7.60
CA SER A 222 7.70 -26.84 -7.44
C SER A 222 6.60 -27.21 -6.47
N PRO A 223 5.76 -28.22 -6.75
CA PRO A 223 4.75 -28.70 -5.82
C PRO A 223 5.35 -29.42 -4.60
N VAL A 224 6.60 -29.85 -4.68
CA VAL A 224 7.34 -30.51 -3.60
C VAL A 224 8.53 -29.65 -3.18
N ASP A 225 8.98 -29.83 -1.93
CA ASP A 225 10.16 -29.13 -1.42
C ASP A 225 11.39 -29.42 -2.28
N ASN A 226 11.86 -28.37 -2.94
CA ASN A 226 13.03 -28.37 -3.82
C ASN A 226 14.23 -27.62 -3.20
N GLY A 227 14.19 -27.34 -1.88
CA GLY A 227 15.11 -26.46 -1.16
C GLY A 227 14.87 -24.98 -1.47
N GLY A 228 13.69 -24.62 -1.98
CA GLY A 228 13.21 -23.25 -2.18
C GLY A 228 12.51 -22.69 -0.93
N LYS A 229 11.79 -21.60 -1.13
CA LYS A 229 10.99 -20.96 -0.08
C LYS A 229 9.52 -21.20 -0.34
N TYR A 230 8.78 -21.70 0.66
CA TYR A 230 7.34 -21.88 0.55
C TYR A 230 6.63 -20.55 0.34
N ALA A 231 5.67 -20.53 -0.59
CA ALA A 231 4.94 -19.38 -1.05
C ALA A 231 3.45 -19.66 -1.12
N VAL A 232 2.62 -18.76 -0.60
CA VAL A 232 1.15 -18.87 -0.61
C VAL A 232 0.55 -17.59 -1.15
N THR A 233 -0.28 -17.72 -2.19
CA THR A 233 -1.01 -16.63 -2.85
C THR A 233 -2.47 -17.01 -2.97
N HIS A 234 -3.37 -16.20 -2.41
CA HIS A 234 -4.80 -16.28 -2.66
C HIS A 234 -5.16 -15.36 -3.80
N TYR A 235 -6.13 -15.75 -4.62
CA TYR A 235 -6.65 -14.90 -5.68
C TYR A 235 -8.17 -14.84 -5.67
N HIS A 236 -8.69 -13.72 -6.15
CA HIS A 236 -10.11 -13.48 -6.38
C HIS A 236 -10.29 -12.73 -7.70
N VAL A 237 -11.17 -13.24 -8.56
CA VAL A 237 -11.45 -12.63 -9.87
C VAL A 237 -12.42 -11.47 -9.70
N MET A 238 -12.02 -10.30 -10.17
CA MET A 238 -12.81 -9.07 -10.10
C MET A 238 -13.64 -8.82 -11.37
N ALA A 239 -13.12 -9.21 -12.53
CA ALA A 239 -13.79 -9.08 -13.85
C ALA A 239 -13.13 -10.02 -14.87
N ARG A 240 -13.88 -10.39 -15.91
CA ARG A 240 -13.42 -11.25 -17.02
C ARG A 240 -13.84 -10.71 -18.37
N THR A 241 -13.03 -11.03 -19.34
CA THR A 241 -13.36 -11.08 -20.76
C THR A 241 -12.83 -12.40 -21.31
N THR A 242 -13.11 -12.74 -22.55
CA THR A 242 -12.53 -13.93 -23.22
C THR A 242 -11.00 -13.87 -23.35
N GLU A 243 -10.43 -12.66 -23.35
CA GLU A 243 -8.99 -12.45 -23.54
C GLU A 243 -8.23 -12.20 -22.23
N HIS A 244 -8.89 -11.60 -21.25
CA HIS A 244 -8.22 -11.16 -20.01
C HIS A 244 -9.07 -11.36 -18.76
N THR A 245 -8.41 -11.55 -17.62
CA THR A 245 -9.03 -11.59 -16.29
C THR A 245 -8.39 -10.54 -15.39
N LEU A 246 -9.19 -9.71 -14.75
CA LEU A 246 -8.76 -8.79 -13.68
C LEU A 246 -8.82 -9.54 -12.35
N VAL A 247 -7.67 -9.67 -11.69
CA VAL A 247 -7.50 -10.52 -10.52
C VAL A 247 -6.95 -9.71 -9.35
N GLU A 248 -7.56 -9.86 -8.18
CA GLU A 248 -6.97 -9.46 -6.91
C GLU A 248 -6.14 -10.63 -6.34
N PHE A 249 -4.91 -10.36 -5.95
CA PHE A 249 -4.03 -11.30 -5.26
C PHE A 249 -3.78 -10.83 -3.83
N LYS A 250 -4.01 -11.71 -2.86
CA LYS A 250 -3.64 -11.51 -1.46
C LYS A 250 -2.46 -12.43 -1.11
N LEU A 251 -1.42 -11.84 -0.54
CA LEU A 251 -0.18 -12.55 -0.21
C LEU A 251 -0.09 -12.91 1.27
N GLU A 252 0.06 -14.18 1.62
CA GLU A 252 0.54 -14.60 2.93
C GLU A 252 2.07 -14.47 3.01
N THR A 253 2.77 -14.82 1.94
CA THR A 253 4.22 -14.72 1.83
C THR A 253 4.63 -13.67 0.80
N GLY A 254 5.90 -13.23 0.82
CA GLY A 254 6.43 -12.23 -0.12
C GLY A 254 7.72 -12.72 -0.79
N ARG A 255 7.65 -13.75 -1.65
CA ARG A 255 8.82 -14.27 -2.35
C ARG A 255 9.06 -13.48 -3.64
N LYS A 256 10.29 -13.51 -4.12
CA LYS A 256 10.67 -12.86 -5.39
C LYS A 256 9.78 -13.37 -6.53
N ASN A 257 9.20 -12.44 -7.31
CA ASN A 257 8.31 -12.71 -8.44
C ASN A 257 7.10 -13.62 -8.14
N GLN A 258 6.69 -13.77 -6.87
CA GLN A 258 5.72 -14.77 -6.42
C GLN A 258 4.42 -14.75 -7.24
N ILE A 259 3.73 -13.61 -7.34
CA ILE A 259 2.49 -13.49 -8.12
C ILE A 259 2.71 -13.86 -9.58
N ARG A 260 3.81 -13.39 -10.17
CA ARG A 260 4.14 -13.59 -11.59
C ARG A 260 4.35 -15.07 -11.92
N VAL A 261 5.05 -15.81 -11.02
CA VAL A 261 5.26 -17.25 -11.16
C VAL A 261 3.94 -18.00 -10.94
N HIS A 262 3.21 -17.70 -9.87
CA HIS A 262 1.94 -18.37 -9.55
C HIS A 262 0.88 -18.15 -10.64
N SER A 263 0.80 -16.95 -11.22
CA SER A 263 -0.11 -16.66 -12.33
C SER A 263 0.26 -17.48 -13.59
N ALA A 264 1.54 -17.62 -13.88
CA ALA A 264 2.01 -18.46 -14.99
C ALA A 264 1.74 -19.95 -14.74
N ASP A 265 1.92 -20.42 -13.50
CA ASP A 265 1.62 -21.82 -13.10
C ASP A 265 0.13 -22.17 -13.26
N MET A 266 -0.76 -21.19 -13.06
CA MET A 266 -2.20 -21.34 -13.31
C MET A 266 -2.57 -21.33 -14.81
N GLY A 267 -1.62 -21.10 -15.70
CA GLY A 267 -1.87 -20.94 -17.16
C GLY A 267 -2.35 -19.54 -17.55
N HIS A 268 -2.41 -18.60 -16.61
CA HIS A 268 -2.88 -17.23 -16.80
C HIS A 268 -1.81 -16.22 -16.38
N PRO A 269 -0.69 -16.12 -17.14
CA PRO A 269 0.40 -15.22 -16.77
C PRO A 269 -0.06 -13.77 -16.74
N VAL A 270 0.61 -12.94 -15.93
CA VAL A 270 0.34 -11.50 -15.89
C VAL A 270 0.70 -10.87 -17.23
N CYS A 271 -0.23 -10.11 -17.81
CA CYS A 271 -0.02 -9.42 -19.08
C CYS A 271 1.17 -8.46 -19.01
N GLY A 272 1.93 -8.35 -20.10
CA GLY A 272 3.13 -7.52 -20.17
C GLY A 272 4.30 -8.03 -19.34
N ASP A 273 4.28 -9.32 -18.93
CA ASP A 273 5.40 -9.93 -18.22
C ASP A 273 6.46 -10.45 -19.20
N PRO A 274 7.66 -9.81 -19.30
CA PRO A 274 8.68 -10.22 -20.25
C PRO A 274 9.40 -11.52 -19.86
N LYS A 275 9.15 -12.05 -18.66
CA LYS A 275 9.88 -13.19 -18.10
C LYS A 275 9.04 -14.44 -17.94
N TYR A 276 7.79 -14.28 -17.51
CA TYR A 276 6.84 -15.35 -17.22
C TYR A 276 5.59 -15.30 -18.11
N GLY A 277 5.47 -14.26 -18.95
CA GLY A 277 4.34 -14.04 -19.83
C GLY A 277 4.38 -14.92 -21.08
N ASN A 278 3.27 -14.90 -21.82
CA ASN A 278 3.05 -15.58 -23.08
C ASN A 278 3.14 -14.64 -24.31
N GLY A 279 3.59 -13.41 -24.10
CA GLY A 279 3.66 -12.36 -25.15
C GLY A 279 2.45 -11.44 -25.22
N ASP A 280 1.42 -11.70 -24.43
CA ASP A 280 0.25 -10.81 -24.30
C ASP A 280 0.63 -9.54 -23.54
N ASP A 281 0.62 -8.38 -24.21
CA ASP A 281 1.05 -7.09 -23.67
C ASP A 281 0.15 -5.93 -24.12
N PRO A 282 -1.10 -5.92 -23.66
CA PRO A 282 -2.11 -4.94 -24.12
C PRO A 282 -1.82 -3.50 -23.68
N LEU A 283 -0.97 -3.29 -22.66
CA LEU A 283 -0.70 -1.98 -22.08
C LEU A 283 0.77 -1.56 -22.12
N HIS A 284 1.63 -2.33 -22.78
CA HIS A 284 3.09 -2.10 -22.90
C HIS A 284 3.76 -1.91 -21.55
N ARG A 285 3.30 -2.69 -20.55
CA ARG A 285 3.86 -2.72 -19.21
C ARG A 285 3.44 -3.99 -18.48
N LEU A 286 4.21 -4.37 -17.45
CA LEU A 286 3.75 -5.38 -16.49
C LEU A 286 2.45 -4.92 -15.82
N CYS A 287 1.35 -5.63 -16.04
CA CYS A 287 0.02 -5.31 -15.51
C CYS A 287 -0.14 -5.81 -14.08
N LEU A 288 0.76 -5.38 -13.18
CA LEU A 288 0.74 -5.73 -11.76
C LEU A 288 0.90 -4.46 -10.90
N HIS A 289 0.01 -4.31 -9.91
CA HIS A 289 -0.07 -3.12 -9.07
C HIS A 289 -0.38 -3.49 -7.60
N ALA A 290 0.46 -3.07 -6.66
CA ALA A 290 0.25 -3.19 -5.21
C ALA A 290 -0.74 -2.11 -4.77
N TRP A 291 -2.01 -2.45 -4.64
CA TRP A 291 -3.09 -1.47 -4.45
C TRP A 291 -3.52 -1.28 -3.01
N LEU A 292 -3.31 -2.28 -2.14
CA LEU A 292 -3.63 -2.23 -0.71
C LEU A 292 -2.43 -2.64 0.13
N LEU A 293 -2.15 -1.86 1.16
CA LEU A 293 -1.12 -2.14 2.17
C LEU A 293 -1.64 -1.77 3.55
N CYS A 294 -1.81 -2.78 4.42
CA CYS A 294 -2.30 -2.61 5.79
C CYS A 294 -1.27 -3.13 6.79
N PHE A 295 -0.93 -2.30 7.76
CA PHE A 295 0.04 -2.65 8.79
C PHE A 295 -0.20 -1.88 10.09
N HIS A 296 0.31 -2.41 11.21
CA HIS A 296 0.40 -1.65 12.45
C HIS A 296 1.60 -0.70 12.38
N HIS A 297 1.39 0.54 12.79
CA HIS A 297 2.50 1.51 12.82
C HIS A 297 3.61 1.02 13.74
N PRO A 298 4.89 0.94 13.27
CA PRO A 298 5.97 0.25 13.97
C PRO A 298 6.28 0.82 15.37
N VAL A 299 5.96 2.10 15.62
CA VAL A 299 6.25 2.78 16.89
C VAL A 299 5.00 2.99 17.74
N THR A 300 3.87 3.33 17.12
CA THR A 300 2.62 3.63 17.86
C THR A 300 1.70 2.43 18.01
N GLY A 301 1.90 1.37 17.21
CA GLY A 301 1.04 0.19 17.19
C GLY A 301 -0.33 0.41 16.54
N GLU A 302 -0.63 1.63 16.07
CA GLU A 302 -1.92 1.93 15.46
C GLU A 302 -2.10 1.23 14.11
N PRO A 303 -3.31 0.69 13.81
CA PRO A 303 -3.58 0.10 12.51
C PRO A 303 -3.63 1.17 11.43
N MET A 304 -2.89 0.95 10.35
CA MET A 304 -2.83 1.83 9.18
C MET A 304 -3.25 1.06 7.93
N GLU A 305 -4.08 1.70 7.11
CA GLU A 305 -4.57 1.15 5.85
C GLU A 305 -4.35 2.18 4.74
N PHE A 306 -3.66 1.76 3.69
CA PHE A 306 -3.39 2.57 2.52
C PHE A 306 -3.93 1.86 1.29
N GLU A 307 -4.73 2.57 0.52
CA GLU A 307 -5.34 2.07 -0.70
C GLU A 307 -5.09 3.07 -1.85
N THR A 308 -4.77 2.54 -3.03
CA THR A 308 -4.74 3.29 -4.28
C THR A 308 -5.85 2.77 -5.19
N PRO A 309 -6.42 3.59 -6.09
CA PRO A 309 -7.36 3.07 -7.06
C PRO A 309 -6.68 2.05 -7.99
N VAL A 310 -7.41 1.02 -8.40
CA VAL A 310 -7.00 0.16 -9.51
C VAL A 310 -6.64 1.02 -10.71
N PRO A 311 -5.48 0.84 -11.36
CA PRO A 311 -5.08 1.64 -12.50
C PRO A 311 -6.18 1.74 -13.56
N THR A 312 -6.46 2.97 -14.02
CA THR A 312 -7.56 3.21 -14.95
C THR A 312 -7.38 2.45 -16.27
N GLU A 313 -6.12 2.28 -16.70
CA GLU A 313 -5.76 1.49 -17.88
C GLU A 313 -6.11 0.01 -17.73
N PHE A 314 -5.99 -0.59 -16.53
CA PHE A 314 -6.40 -1.97 -16.28
C PHE A 314 -7.92 -2.11 -16.46
N ARG A 315 -8.70 -1.20 -15.84
CA ARG A 315 -10.17 -1.24 -15.94
C ARG A 315 -10.72 -1.03 -17.35
N LYS A 316 -9.98 -0.35 -18.22
CA LYS A 316 -10.41 -0.11 -19.61
C LYS A 316 -10.45 -1.38 -20.46
N LEU A 317 -9.69 -2.42 -20.11
CA LEU A 317 -9.70 -3.71 -20.80
C LEU A 317 -10.98 -4.53 -20.53
N PHE A 318 -11.81 -4.12 -19.55
CA PHE A 318 -13.01 -4.83 -19.10
C PHE A 318 -14.31 -4.02 -19.32
N LYS A 319 -14.28 -3.08 -20.25
CA LYS A 319 -15.44 -2.25 -20.61
C LYS A 319 -16.10 -2.72 -21.88
#